data_33f7fb6ad87549e8f414646e90b538ba
#
_entry.id   33f7fb6ad87549e8f414646e90b538ba
#
_cell.length_a   1.000
_cell.length_b   1.000
_cell.length_c   1.000
_cell.angle_alpha   90.00
_cell.angle_beta   90.00
_cell.angle_gamma   90.00
#
_symmetry.space_group_name_H-M   'P 1'
#
loop_
_entity.id
_entity.type
_entity.pdbx_description
1 polymer ?
#
loop_
_entity_poly.entity_id
_entity_poly.type
_entity_poly.pdbx_seq_one_letter_code
_entity_poly.pdbx_strand_id
1 'polypeptide(L)'
;MTTTPSTTSPALPVDEAARLAAVHRYGALETAPDRAFDRIASLAARIFGAPMATVAIVDSDRIWFRAAHGLAGATHTDRVPGLCASAVLHGGPYVVTDARTDSRTRGNPLVEGDPGVRFYAAAPLTTARGHCLGAVDVLDTRPRRPTAAQLDSLQDLAALVMDELESRLSTVRTITAERERRTEAERLARALQRTLLPPALPEVPGLRAAAAYHTASTHEVGGDFYDLFPLDDGRWAFFIGDVCGKGADAAALTSLTRYTLRAAAIYDPDPCAALANLDLVLKGEYQGGDPRYCTAVFGVLDPLSDGSFGVTLAGGGHPPALALRADGTVQPISTMGGQLVGMLPDPRFVRTTTRLSAGESLLLYTDGLTEARTPDGGMLGEEGLVRYLAANAVGAGGDPQHALLGCVETLLEDLGRGVSDDTALMALSVPAHPETALQENR
;
A
#
# COMPACT_ATOMS: atom_id res chain seq x y z
N MET A 1 54.25 -55.29 1.98
CA MET A 1 54.87 -53.95 1.81
C MET A 1 54.26 -53.29 0.62
N THR A 2 53.41 -52.34 0.83
CA THR A 2 53.15 -51.22 -0.10
C THR A 2 52.19 -50.25 0.63
N THR A 3 52.79 -49.22 1.18
CA THR A 3 52.10 -48.09 1.78
C THR A 3 51.47 -47.24 0.71
N THR A 4 50.14 -47.08 0.74
CA THR A 4 49.40 -46.13 -0.09
C THR A 4 49.47 -44.75 0.61
N PRO A 5 49.88 -43.68 -0.06
CA PRO A 5 49.81 -42.33 0.53
C PRO A 5 48.37 -41.80 0.47
N SER A 6 47.91 -41.35 1.61
CA SER A 6 46.67 -40.59 1.75
C SER A 6 46.78 -39.27 0.99
N THR A 7 46.10 -39.17 -0.14
CA THR A 7 45.94 -37.91 -0.87
C THR A 7 44.95 -37.00 -0.16
N THR A 8 45.49 -36.07 0.59
CA THR A 8 44.73 -34.91 1.09
C THR A 8 44.38 -34.04 -0.12
N SER A 9 43.13 -34.05 -0.52
CA SER A 9 42.60 -33.15 -1.55
C SER A 9 42.85 -31.70 -1.16
N PRO A 10 43.39 -30.81 -1.99
CA PRO A 10 43.57 -29.40 -1.65
C PRO A 10 42.18 -28.76 -1.49
N ALA A 11 41.96 -28.16 -0.34
CA ALA A 11 40.78 -27.32 -0.08
C ALA A 11 40.72 -26.23 -1.17
N LEU A 12 39.62 -26.16 -1.91
CA LEU A 12 39.35 -25.08 -2.85
C LEU A 12 39.48 -23.73 -2.11
N PRO A 13 40.11 -22.72 -2.71
CA PRO A 13 40.20 -21.40 -2.10
C PRO A 13 38.76 -20.92 -1.79
N VAL A 14 38.46 -20.68 -0.51
CA VAL A 14 37.20 -20.10 -0.08
C VAL A 14 37.14 -18.70 -0.69
N ASP A 15 36.15 -18.45 -1.56
CA ASP A 15 35.87 -17.09 -2.01
C ASP A 15 35.30 -16.31 -0.83
N GLU A 16 36.18 -15.62 -0.11
CA GLU A 16 35.88 -14.87 1.09
C GLU A 16 34.87 -13.72 0.80
N ALA A 17 34.95 -13.10 -0.37
CA ALA A 17 34.02 -12.06 -0.77
C ALA A 17 32.59 -12.62 -0.91
N ALA A 18 32.45 -13.81 -1.57
CA ALA A 18 31.15 -14.48 -1.70
C ALA A 18 30.63 -14.96 -0.34
N ARG A 19 31.51 -15.45 0.54
CA ARG A 19 31.14 -15.84 1.91
C ARG A 19 30.62 -14.65 2.71
N LEU A 20 31.33 -13.52 2.73
CA LEU A 20 30.91 -12.29 3.41
C LEU A 20 29.60 -11.75 2.84
N ALA A 21 29.44 -11.77 1.51
CA ALA A 21 28.17 -11.41 0.88
C ALA A 21 27.01 -12.32 1.34
N ALA A 22 27.28 -13.60 1.59
CA ALA A 22 26.31 -14.49 2.19
C ALA A 22 25.98 -14.12 3.64
N VAL A 23 26.99 -13.82 4.48
CA VAL A 23 26.79 -13.36 5.88
C VAL A 23 25.88 -12.13 5.92
N HIS A 24 26.15 -11.13 5.09
CA HIS A 24 25.31 -9.92 5.01
C HIS A 24 23.90 -10.22 4.50
N ARG A 25 23.76 -11.09 3.51
CA ARG A 25 22.45 -11.49 2.96
C ARG A 25 21.53 -12.11 3.99
N TYR A 26 22.06 -12.90 4.92
CA TYR A 26 21.28 -13.51 5.98
C TYR A 26 20.98 -12.57 7.15
N GLY A 27 21.45 -11.30 7.10
CA GLY A 27 21.24 -10.32 8.16
C GLY A 27 21.76 -10.80 9.52
N ALA A 28 22.76 -11.70 9.49
CA ALA A 28 23.18 -12.45 10.69
C ALA A 28 23.86 -11.56 11.73
N LEU A 29 24.22 -10.31 11.40
CA LEU A 29 24.95 -9.37 12.25
C LEU A 29 24.06 -8.37 12.99
N GLU A 30 22.83 -8.09 12.53
CA GLU A 30 22.03 -6.92 12.94
C GLU A 30 20.85 -7.22 13.88
N THR A 31 20.63 -8.46 14.29
CA THR A 31 19.43 -8.83 15.05
C THR A 31 19.68 -8.89 16.56
N ALA A 32 18.68 -8.46 17.34
CA ALA A 32 18.65 -8.56 18.79
C ALA A 32 18.87 -10.00 19.30
N PRO A 33 19.30 -10.18 20.59
CA PRO A 33 19.46 -11.50 21.19
C PRO A 33 18.23 -12.38 20.97
N ASP A 34 18.44 -13.62 20.58
CA ASP A 34 17.38 -14.52 20.17
C ASP A 34 17.31 -15.77 21.04
N ARG A 35 16.17 -15.97 21.67
CA ARG A 35 15.92 -17.13 22.54
C ARG A 35 16.06 -18.49 21.82
N ALA A 36 15.86 -18.54 20.49
CA ALA A 36 16.04 -19.78 19.75
C ALA A 36 17.51 -20.20 19.72
N PHE A 37 18.40 -19.28 19.40
CA PHE A 37 19.84 -19.55 19.39
C PHE A 37 20.41 -19.75 20.79
N ASP A 38 19.89 -19.05 21.82
CA ASP A 38 20.27 -19.28 23.21
C ASP A 38 19.96 -20.72 23.67
N ARG A 39 18.80 -21.25 23.25
CA ARG A 39 18.44 -22.67 23.53
C ARG A 39 19.37 -23.62 22.81
N ILE A 40 19.78 -23.35 21.59
CA ILE A 40 20.69 -24.19 20.82
C ILE A 40 22.07 -24.20 21.49
N ALA A 41 22.64 -23.05 21.85
CA ALA A 41 23.91 -22.95 22.54
C ALA A 41 23.85 -23.69 23.91
N SER A 42 22.79 -23.49 24.70
CA SER A 42 22.58 -24.20 25.97
C SER A 42 22.48 -25.72 25.79
N LEU A 43 21.80 -26.18 24.71
CA LEU A 43 21.69 -27.60 24.39
C LEU A 43 23.04 -28.19 23.98
N ALA A 44 23.82 -27.51 23.15
CA ALA A 44 25.17 -27.90 22.78
C ALA A 44 26.07 -28.07 24.00
N ALA A 45 26.07 -27.11 24.92
CA ALA A 45 26.81 -27.18 26.20
C ALA A 45 26.42 -28.41 27.00
N ARG A 46 25.13 -28.73 27.16
CA ARG A 46 24.61 -29.88 27.89
C ARG A 46 25.01 -31.22 27.24
N ILE A 47 24.90 -31.36 25.92
CA ILE A 47 25.27 -32.59 25.18
C ILE A 47 26.74 -32.92 25.41
N PHE A 48 27.59 -31.93 25.43
CA PHE A 48 29.03 -32.12 25.67
C PHE A 48 29.41 -32.13 27.16
N GLY A 49 28.51 -31.75 28.04
CA GLY A 49 28.81 -31.49 29.46
C GLY A 49 29.89 -30.41 29.62
N ALA A 50 29.92 -29.44 28.74
CA ALA A 50 30.91 -28.38 28.68
C ALA A 50 30.34 -27.08 29.29
N PRO A 51 31.19 -26.21 29.86
CA PRO A 51 30.73 -25.00 30.51
C PRO A 51 30.32 -23.89 29.51
N MET A 52 30.81 -23.94 28.28
CA MET A 52 30.64 -22.89 27.30
C MET A 52 30.20 -23.42 25.92
N ALA A 53 29.30 -22.71 25.25
CA ALA A 53 28.93 -22.98 23.87
C ALA A 53 28.42 -21.69 23.21
N THR A 54 28.65 -21.54 21.91
CA THR A 54 28.18 -20.36 21.18
C THR A 54 27.50 -20.74 19.85
N VAL A 55 26.66 -19.85 19.39
CA VAL A 55 26.28 -19.74 17.96
C VAL A 55 26.99 -18.52 17.41
N ALA A 56 28.04 -18.73 16.65
CA ALA A 56 28.96 -17.69 16.20
C ALA A 56 28.83 -17.44 14.68
N ILE A 57 28.84 -16.16 14.27
CA ILE A 57 28.92 -15.73 12.90
C ILE A 57 30.27 -15.06 12.66
N VAL A 58 30.97 -15.47 11.62
CA VAL A 58 32.34 -14.97 11.31
C VAL A 58 32.28 -13.93 10.22
N ASP A 59 32.52 -12.67 10.61
CA ASP A 59 32.60 -11.53 9.71
C ASP A 59 34.06 -11.30 9.20
N SER A 60 34.31 -10.15 8.61
CA SER A 60 35.62 -9.76 8.05
C SER A 60 36.72 -9.67 9.11
N ASP A 61 36.42 -9.01 10.22
CA ASP A 61 37.36 -8.67 11.30
C ASP A 61 36.97 -9.23 12.67
N ARG A 62 35.71 -9.67 12.83
CA ARG A 62 35.11 -10.08 14.10
C ARG A 62 34.34 -11.39 13.99
N ILE A 63 34.15 -12.02 15.15
CA ILE A 63 33.24 -13.14 15.34
C ILE A 63 32.13 -12.66 16.24
N TRP A 64 30.91 -12.62 15.75
CA TRP A 64 29.72 -12.20 16.46
C TRP A 64 29.04 -13.39 17.11
N PHE A 65 28.73 -13.31 18.40
CA PHE A 65 27.97 -14.34 19.11
C PHE A 65 26.49 -14.02 19.04
N ARG A 66 25.76 -14.80 18.26
CA ARG A 66 24.28 -14.78 18.20
C ARG A 66 23.66 -15.37 19.46
N ALA A 67 24.39 -16.28 20.11
CA ALA A 67 24.12 -16.81 21.42
C ALA A 67 25.45 -17.20 22.07
N ALA A 68 25.56 -16.99 23.39
CA ALA A 68 26.75 -17.30 24.16
C ALA A 68 26.36 -17.86 25.53
N HIS A 69 26.40 -19.17 25.65
CA HIS A 69 26.21 -19.88 26.93
C HIS A 69 27.53 -19.96 27.69
N GLY A 70 27.53 -19.57 28.96
CA GLY A 70 28.72 -19.65 29.83
C GLY A 70 29.82 -18.61 29.58
N LEU A 71 29.58 -17.66 28.66
CA LEU A 71 30.47 -16.53 28.37
C LEU A 71 29.75 -15.23 28.78
N ALA A 72 29.92 -14.83 30.03
CA ALA A 72 29.17 -13.74 30.65
C ALA A 72 29.23 -12.44 29.84
N GLY A 73 28.13 -12.12 29.16
CA GLY A 73 27.96 -10.84 28.45
C GLY A 73 28.79 -10.64 27.16
N ALA A 74 29.53 -11.65 26.69
CA ALA A 74 30.33 -11.56 25.48
C ALA A 74 29.38 -11.53 24.24
N THR A 75 29.49 -10.48 23.45
CA THR A 75 28.72 -10.30 22.19
C THR A 75 29.53 -10.56 20.95
N HIS A 76 30.85 -10.44 21.03
CA HIS A 76 31.78 -10.64 19.93
C HIS A 76 33.22 -10.86 20.42
N THR A 77 34.08 -11.31 19.54
CA THR A 77 35.53 -11.38 19.72
C THR A 77 36.23 -11.05 18.40
N ASP A 78 37.54 -10.74 18.45
CA ASP A 78 38.33 -10.52 17.25
C ASP A 78 38.46 -11.82 16.44
N ARG A 79 38.54 -11.69 15.10
CA ARG A 79 38.74 -12.82 14.21
C ARG A 79 40.20 -13.24 14.19
N VAL A 80 40.58 -14.09 15.14
CA VAL A 80 41.93 -14.65 15.25
C VAL A 80 41.93 -16.12 14.86
N PRO A 81 42.91 -16.63 14.08
CA PRO A 81 43.03 -18.04 13.71
C PRO A 81 43.07 -18.98 14.91
N GLY A 82 42.69 -20.22 14.70
CA GLY A 82 42.84 -21.31 15.68
C GLY A 82 41.58 -21.92 16.23
N LEU A 83 40.48 -21.16 16.33
CA LEU A 83 39.16 -21.63 16.81
C LEU A 83 38.08 -21.33 15.75
N CYS A 84 37.05 -20.53 16.07
CA CYS A 84 35.94 -20.22 15.16
C CYS A 84 36.41 -19.70 13.79
N ALA A 85 37.42 -18.83 13.72
CA ALA A 85 37.95 -18.31 12.47
C ALA A 85 38.57 -19.42 11.57
N SER A 86 39.07 -20.49 12.17
CA SER A 86 39.59 -21.64 11.42
C SER A 86 38.50 -22.65 11.08
N ALA A 87 37.46 -22.75 11.91
CA ALA A 87 36.33 -23.67 11.68
C ALA A 87 35.60 -23.37 10.36
N VAL A 88 35.42 -22.09 10.02
CA VAL A 88 34.72 -21.70 8.77
C VAL A 88 35.49 -22.02 7.49
N LEU A 89 36.78 -22.37 7.60
CA LEU A 89 37.62 -22.79 6.49
C LEU A 89 37.61 -24.32 6.30
N HIS A 90 36.99 -25.05 7.24
CA HIS A 90 36.96 -26.52 7.27
C HIS A 90 35.67 -27.06 6.73
N GLY A 91 35.36 -27.49 5.73
CA GLY A 91 34.05 -27.95 5.20
C GLY A 91 33.29 -29.02 6.03
N GLY A 92 33.64 -29.24 7.28
CA GLY A 92 33.03 -30.18 8.22
C GLY A 92 33.38 -29.86 9.69
N PRO A 93 33.03 -30.76 10.64
CA PRO A 93 33.33 -30.54 12.05
C PRO A 93 34.80 -30.24 12.30
N TYR A 94 35.07 -29.21 13.10
CA TYR A 94 36.42 -28.79 13.48
C TYR A 94 36.63 -29.08 14.97
N VAL A 95 37.61 -29.93 15.29
CA VAL A 95 37.85 -30.38 16.66
C VAL A 95 39.29 -30.13 17.11
N VAL A 96 39.45 -29.57 18.29
CA VAL A 96 40.72 -29.37 19.03
C VAL A 96 40.57 -30.00 20.40
N THR A 97 41.23 -31.12 20.63
CA THR A 97 41.10 -31.89 21.85
C THR A 97 41.90 -31.31 23.05
N ASP A 98 43.01 -30.61 22.74
CA ASP A 98 43.78 -29.81 23.70
C ASP A 98 44.47 -28.65 22.99
N ALA A 99 43.92 -27.47 23.15
CA ALA A 99 44.35 -26.26 22.47
C ALA A 99 45.76 -25.78 22.85
N ARG A 100 46.27 -26.17 23.98
CA ARG A 100 47.65 -25.82 24.38
C ARG A 100 48.71 -26.62 23.63
N THR A 101 48.36 -27.79 23.16
CA THR A 101 49.30 -28.69 22.47
C THR A 101 49.06 -28.71 20.96
N ASP A 102 47.94 -28.19 20.48
CA ASP A 102 47.58 -28.13 19.07
C ASP A 102 48.25 -26.92 18.39
N SER A 103 49.02 -27.18 17.34
CA SER A 103 49.72 -26.13 16.60
C SER A 103 48.82 -25.11 15.93
N ARG A 104 47.54 -25.49 15.62
CA ARG A 104 46.55 -24.64 14.97
C ARG A 104 46.05 -23.51 15.88
N THR A 105 46.16 -23.66 17.18
CA THR A 105 45.63 -22.74 18.19
C THR A 105 46.72 -21.90 18.88
N ARG A 106 47.96 -22.03 18.42
CA ARG A 106 49.10 -21.28 18.98
C ARG A 106 48.87 -19.77 18.76
N GLY A 107 49.08 -18.97 19.83
CA GLY A 107 48.90 -17.52 19.81
C GLY A 107 47.45 -17.07 19.85
N ASN A 108 46.49 -17.97 20.02
CA ASN A 108 45.08 -17.57 20.15
C ASN A 108 44.81 -17.00 21.55
N PRO A 109 44.29 -15.76 21.66
CA PRO A 109 44.08 -15.10 22.97
C PRO A 109 43.15 -15.86 23.91
N LEU A 110 42.16 -16.60 23.42
CA LEU A 110 41.22 -17.38 24.21
C LEU A 110 41.88 -18.65 24.81
N VAL A 111 43.03 -19.05 24.28
CA VAL A 111 43.81 -20.21 24.71
C VAL A 111 44.92 -19.78 25.70
N GLU A 112 45.59 -18.67 25.40
CA GLU A 112 46.72 -18.17 26.21
C GLU A 112 46.26 -17.27 27.36
N GLY A 113 45.15 -16.55 27.19
CA GLY A 113 44.52 -15.68 28.16
C GLY A 113 43.28 -16.27 28.82
N ASP A 114 42.38 -15.42 29.29
CA ASP A 114 41.11 -15.81 29.85
C ASP A 114 40.10 -16.07 28.71
N PRO A 115 39.30 -17.17 28.73
CA PRO A 115 39.09 -18.15 29.81
C PRO A 115 40.06 -19.34 29.80
N GLY A 116 41.11 -19.37 28.98
CA GLY A 116 42.07 -20.46 28.92
C GLY A 116 41.53 -21.74 28.27
N VAL A 117 40.97 -21.60 27.07
CA VAL A 117 40.32 -22.71 26.33
C VAL A 117 41.32 -23.85 26.08
N ARG A 118 40.92 -25.06 26.44
CA ARG A 118 41.65 -26.30 26.19
C ARG A 118 40.96 -27.22 25.18
N PHE A 119 39.65 -27.23 25.16
CA PHE A 119 38.85 -28.01 24.23
C PHE A 119 38.00 -27.10 23.37
N TYR A 120 37.90 -27.40 22.08
CA TYR A 120 37.05 -26.75 21.15
C TYR A 120 36.46 -27.77 20.13
N ALA A 121 35.17 -27.74 19.92
CA ALA A 121 34.49 -28.47 18.85
C ALA A 121 33.46 -27.59 18.19
N ALA A 122 33.45 -27.57 16.87
CA ALA A 122 32.54 -26.73 16.08
C ALA A 122 31.93 -27.50 14.91
N ALA A 123 30.66 -27.22 14.62
CA ALA A 123 29.98 -27.63 13.41
C ALA A 123 29.67 -26.37 12.57
N PRO A 124 30.04 -26.34 11.28
CA PRO A 124 29.89 -25.16 10.44
C PRO A 124 28.43 -24.86 10.10
N LEU A 125 28.09 -23.58 10.04
CA LEU A 125 26.81 -23.07 9.54
C LEU A 125 26.93 -22.87 8.03
N THR A 126 26.57 -23.89 7.27
CA THR A 126 26.80 -23.91 5.82
C THR A 126 25.48 -23.69 5.06
N THR A 127 25.45 -22.70 4.19
CA THR A 127 24.30 -22.42 3.32
C THR A 127 24.15 -23.50 2.24
N ALA A 128 22.96 -23.59 1.63
CA ALA A 128 22.72 -24.51 0.50
C ALA A 128 23.67 -24.27 -0.71
N ARG A 129 24.30 -23.09 -0.79
CA ARG A 129 25.33 -22.76 -1.82
C ARG A 129 26.76 -23.08 -1.39
N GLY A 130 26.97 -23.69 -0.21
CA GLY A 130 28.27 -24.09 0.28
C GLY A 130 29.07 -22.98 0.98
N HIS A 131 28.49 -21.82 1.23
CA HIS A 131 29.17 -20.77 2.01
C HIS A 131 29.01 -21.01 3.51
N CYS A 132 30.12 -21.02 4.25
CA CYS A 132 30.10 -21.14 5.69
C CYS A 132 29.96 -19.76 6.35
N LEU A 133 28.86 -19.52 7.07
CA LEU A 133 28.57 -18.25 7.74
C LEU A 133 29.25 -18.14 9.11
N GLY A 134 29.47 -19.26 9.77
CA GLY A 134 29.96 -19.35 11.14
C GLY A 134 29.91 -20.77 11.65
N ALA A 135 29.72 -20.96 12.96
CA ALA A 135 29.64 -22.27 13.56
C ALA A 135 28.74 -22.29 14.79
N VAL A 136 28.20 -23.45 15.12
CA VAL A 136 27.82 -23.79 16.51
C VAL A 136 29.02 -24.44 17.14
N ASP A 137 29.48 -23.92 18.26
CA ASP A 137 30.69 -24.43 18.92
C ASP A 137 30.53 -24.62 20.43
N VAL A 138 31.37 -25.49 20.94
CA VAL A 138 31.46 -25.86 22.35
C VAL A 138 32.89 -25.71 22.82
N LEU A 139 33.10 -25.08 23.96
CA LEU A 139 34.40 -24.80 24.53
C LEU A 139 34.49 -25.30 25.99
N ASP A 140 35.70 -25.74 26.38
CA ASP A 140 36.01 -26.07 27.78
C ASP A 140 37.45 -25.66 28.16
N THR A 141 37.67 -25.34 29.39
CA THR A 141 39.01 -25.11 29.97
C THR A 141 39.75 -26.39 30.31
N ARG A 142 39.15 -27.56 30.07
CA ARG A 142 39.75 -28.90 30.24
C ARG A 142 39.87 -29.60 28.91
N PRO A 143 40.93 -30.37 28.63
CA PRO A 143 41.03 -31.19 27.45
C PRO A 143 39.90 -32.22 27.41
N ARG A 144 39.35 -32.45 26.21
CA ARG A 144 38.27 -33.44 25.98
C ARG A 144 38.47 -34.21 24.69
N ARG A 145 37.84 -35.37 24.60
CA ARG A 145 37.69 -36.14 23.35
C ARG A 145 36.20 -36.35 23.10
N PRO A 146 35.60 -35.70 22.13
CA PRO A 146 34.20 -35.87 21.85
C PRO A 146 33.92 -37.23 21.23
N THR A 147 32.75 -37.80 21.47
CA THR A 147 32.25 -39.00 20.81
C THR A 147 31.72 -38.64 19.39
N ALA A 148 31.59 -39.63 18.53
CA ALA A 148 30.94 -39.43 17.21
C ALA A 148 29.51 -38.92 17.37
N ALA A 149 28.73 -39.50 18.29
CA ALA A 149 27.37 -39.06 18.61
C ALA A 149 27.27 -37.59 19.09
N GLN A 150 28.26 -37.08 19.79
CA GLN A 150 28.31 -35.68 20.19
C GLN A 150 28.57 -34.77 18.99
N LEU A 151 29.46 -35.18 18.08
CA LEU A 151 29.74 -34.43 16.83
C LEU A 151 28.56 -34.44 15.88
N ASP A 152 27.88 -35.58 15.73
CA ASP A 152 26.64 -35.68 14.93
C ASP A 152 25.57 -34.76 15.50
N SER A 153 25.35 -34.77 16.82
CA SER A 153 24.41 -33.86 17.48
C SER A 153 24.78 -32.37 17.27
N LEU A 154 26.06 -32.02 17.25
CA LEU A 154 26.51 -30.66 17.02
C LEU A 154 26.21 -30.22 15.56
N GLN A 155 26.36 -31.16 14.61
CA GLN A 155 25.98 -30.90 13.21
C GLN A 155 24.46 -30.71 13.05
N ASP A 156 23.65 -31.53 13.75
CA ASP A 156 22.20 -31.36 13.77
C ASP A 156 21.79 -30.00 14.33
N LEU A 157 22.45 -29.55 15.39
CA LEU A 157 22.21 -28.22 15.96
C LEU A 157 22.62 -27.10 14.98
N ALA A 158 23.72 -27.27 14.24
CA ALA A 158 24.13 -26.33 13.21
C ALA A 158 23.12 -26.28 12.04
N ALA A 159 22.56 -27.43 11.66
CA ALA A 159 21.48 -27.49 10.68
C ALA A 159 20.23 -26.72 11.16
N LEU A 160 19.80 -26.91 12.42
CA LEU A 160 18.69 -26.17 13.00
C LEU A 160 18.91 -24.65 13.01
N VAL A 161 20.13 -24.18 13.26
CA VAL A 161 20.50 -22.76 13.14
C VAL A 161 20.33 -22.28 11.72
N MET A 162 20.78 -23.06 10.76
CA MET A 162 20.66 -22.71 9.32
C MET A 162 19.19 -22.66 8.87
N ASP A 163 18.38 -23.65 9.28
CA ASP A 163 16.94 -23.67 8.98
C ASP A 163 16.24 -22.42 9.49
N GLU A 164 16.56 -22.00 10.72
CA GLU A 164 16.03 -20.76 11.31
C GLU A 164 16.46 -19.50 10.54
N LEU A 165 17.76 -19.43 10.16
CA LEU A 165 18.27 -18.31 9.37
C LEU A 165 17.64 -18.26 7.96
N GLU A 166 17.46 -19.40 7.32
CA GLU A 166 16.82 -19.49 5.99
C GLU A 166 15.33 -19.13 6.04
N SER A 167 14.63 -19.59 7.08
CA SER A 167 13.22 -19.23 7.31
C SER A 167 13.04 -17.72 7.46
N ARG A 168 13.89 -17.07 8.25
CA ARG A 168 13.87 -15.60 8.43
C ARG A 168 14.16 -14.87 7.13
N LEU A 169 15.18 -15.30 6.41
CA LEU A 169 15.53 -14.71 5.11
C LEU A 169 14.37 -14.83 4.11
N SER A 170 13.71 -15.98 4.07
CA SER A 170 12.53 -16.21 3.23
C SER A 170 11.38 -15.28 3.61
N THR A 171 11.10 -15.14 4.91
CA THR A 171 10.05 -14.26 5.42
C THR A 171 10.30 -12.79 5.04
N VAL A 172 11.53 -12.30 5.24
CA VAL A 172 11.90 -10.93 4.87
C VAL A 172 11.73 -10.70 3.37
N ARG A 173 12.17 -11.66 2.54
CA ARG A 173 12.02 -11.56 1.07
C ARG A 173 10.56 -11.52 0.64
N THR A 174 9.71 -12.37 1.23
CA THR A 174 8.27 -12.40 0.92
C THR A 174 7.61 -11.06 1.27
N ILE A 175 7.90 -10.53 2.46
CA ILE A 175 7.35 -9.23 2.90
C ILE A 175 7.82 -8.10 1.98
N THR A 176 9.11 -8.09 1.60
CA THR A 176 9.66 -7.05 0.72
C THR A 176 9.02 -7.11 -0.67
N ALA A 177 8.94 -8.31 -1.27
CA ALA A 177 8.33 -8.49 -2.59
C ALA A 177 6.83 -8.12 -2.59
N GLU A 178 6.11 -8.41 -1.51
CA GLU A 178 4.71 -8.02 -1.37
C GLU A 178 4.54 -6.50 -1.27
N ARG A 179 5.41 -5.83 -0.49
CA ARG A 179 5.44 -4.37 -0.41
C ARG A 179 5.74 -3.70 -1.75
N GLU A 180 6.71 -4.22 -2.49
CA GLU A 180 7.07 -3.70 -3.81
C GLU A 180 5.90 -3.84 -4.81
N ARG A 181 5.26 -5.02 -4.85
CA ARG A 181 4.06 -5.25 -5.69
C ARG A 181 2.91 -4.31 -5.32
N ARG A 182 2.67 -4.13 -4.02
CA ARG A 182 1.63 -3.22 -3.54
C ARG A 182 1.91 -1.77 -3.96
N THR A 183 3.14 -1.29 -3.78
CA THR A 183 3.54 0.06 -4.17
C THR A 183 3.40 0.30 -5.68
N GLU A 184 3.73 -0.70 -6.50
CA GLU A 184 3.58 -0.59 -7.95
C GLU A 184 2.10 -0.58 -8.36
N ALA A 185 1.27 -1.43 -7.77
CA ALA A 185 -0.18 -1.41 -8.00
C ALA A 185 -0.79 -0.05 -7.62
N GLU A 186 -0.40 0.54 -6.49
CA GLU A 186 -0.83 1.87 -6.07
C GLU A 186 -0.41 2.98 -7.06
N ARG A 187 0.78 2.88 -7.63
CA ARG A 187 1.25 3.84 -8.64
C ARG A 187 0.43 3.75 -9.92
N LEU A 188 0.17 2.53 -10.38
CA LEU A 188 -0.64 2.29 -11.58
C LEU A 188 -2.09 2.76 -11.37
N ALA A 189 -2.69 2.43 -10.23
CA ALA A 189 -4.04 2.87 -9.88
C ALA A 189 -4.15 4.41 -9.90
N ARG A 190 -3.22 5.11 -9.22
CA ARG A 190 -3.17 6.59 -9.23
C ARG A 190 -2.93 7.19 -10.62
N ALA A 191 -2.10 6.56 -11.44
CA ALA A 191 -1.84 7.04 -12.80
C ALA A 191 -3.09 6.91 -13.67
N LEU A 192 -3.80 5.78 -13.61
CA LEU A 192 -5.06 5.56 -14.32
C LEU A 192 -6.12 6.55 -13.84
N GLN A 193 -6.32 6.70 -12.55
CA GLN A 193 -7.32 7.61 -11.98
C GLN A 193 -7.13 9.06 -12.41
N ARG A 194 -5.88 9.54 -12.49
CA ARG A 194 -5.59 10.90 -13.02
C ARG A 194 -6.00 11.10 -14.48
N THR A 195 -6.07 10.04 -15.28
CA THR A 195 -6.53 10.12 -16.68
C THR A 195 -8.05 10.04 -16.82
N LEU A 196 -8.72 9.51 -15.80
CA LEU A 196 -10.17 9.31 -15.78
C LEU A 196 -10.93 10.56 -15.30
N LEU A 197 -10.30 11.39 -14.47
CA LEU A 197 -10.86 12.63 -13.96
C LEU A 197 -10.31 13.84 -14.76
N PRO A 198 -11.06 14.93 -14.89
CA PRO A 198 -10.53 16.14 -15.48
C PRO A 198 -9.37 16.68 -14.60
N PRO A 199 -8.24 17.11 -15.21
CA PRO A 199 -7.10 17.60 -14.44
C PRO A 199 -7.41 18.89 -13.65
N ALA A 200 -8.36 19.66 -14.12
CA ALA A 200 -8.97 20.81 -13.45
C ALA A 200 -10.34 21.09 -14.10
N LEU A 201 -11.27 21.65 -13.34
CA LEU A 201 -12.50 22.16 -13.92
C LEU A 201 -12.21 23.49 -14.64
N PRO A 202 -12.86 23.73 -15.79
CA PRO A 202 -12.70 24.99 -16.53
C PRO A 202 -13.34 26.16 -15.77
N GLU A 203 -12.86 27.37 -16.04
CA GLU A 203 -13.48 28.60 -15.55
C GLU A 203 -14.77 28.88 -16.36
N VAL A 204 -15.88 28.97 -15.64
CA VAL A 204 -17.19 29.32 -16.21
C VAL A 204 -17.50 30.78 -15.90
N PRO A 205 -17.64 31.68 -16.90
CA PRO A 205 -17.93 33.08 -16.62
C PRO A 205 -19.20 33.25 -15.76
N GLY A 206 -19.08 33.92 -14.62
CA GLY A 206 -20.20 34.16 -13.70
C GLY A 206 -20.58 32.97 -12.79
N LEU A 207 -19.88 31.83 -12.91
CA LEU A 207 -20.09 30.67 -12.05
C LEU A 207 -18.76 30.22 -11.44
N ARG A 208 -18.79 29.80 -10.20
CA ARG A 208 -17.68 29.12 -9.56
C ARG A 208 -17.94 27.61 -9.55
N ALA A 209 -16.97 26.85 -10.02
CA ALA A 209 -17.03 25.40 -10.05
C ALA A 209 -15.85 24.79 -9.28
N ALA A 210 -16.12 23.85 -8.40
CA ALA A 210 -15.10 23.08 -7.71
C ALA A 210 -15.54 21.61 -7.58
N ALA A 211 -14.56 20.70 -7.53
CA ALA A 211 -14.82 19.28 -7.32
C ALA A 211 -13.80 18.70 -6.36
N ALA A 212 -14.23 17.68 -5.63
CA ALA A 212 -13.39 16.87 -4.77
C ALA A 212 -13.62 15.39 -5.06
N TYR A 213 -12.59 14.58 -4.86
CA TYR A 213 -12.65 13.14 -5.03
C TYR A 213 -11.93 12.44 -3.87
N HIS A 214 -12.65 11.59 -3.17
CA HIS A 214 -12.13 10.80 -2.05
C HIS A 214 -12.17 9.32 -2.41
N THR A 215 -11.04 8.64 -2.37
CA THR A 215 -10.94 7.21 -2.64
C THR A 215 -11.12 6.39 -1.37
N ALA A 216 -12.00 5.41 -1.37
CA ALA A 216 -12.11 4.44 -0.28
C ALA A 216 -10.88 3.54 -0.18
N SER A 217 -10.22 3.26 -1.31
CA SER A 217 -9.00 2.45 -1.40
C SER A 217 -7.88 3.22 -2.10
N THR A 218 -6.67 3.16 -1.53
CA THR A 218 -5.45 3.70 -2.18
C THR A 218 -4.86 2.76 -3.23
N HIS A 219 -5.42 1.56 -3.38
CA HIS A 219 -4.85 0.46 -4.18
C HIS A 219 -5.69 0.12 -5.41
N GLU A 220 -6.92 0.61 -5.47
CA GLU A 220 -7.87 0.34 -6.55
C GLU A 220 -8.30 1.65 -7.21
N VAL A 221 -8.65 1.57 -8.47
CA VAL A 221 -9.25 2.68 -9.20
C VAL A 221 -10.74 2.69 -8.88
N GLY A 222 -11.26 3.85 -8.47
CA GLY A 222 -12.68 4.01 -8.17
C GLY A 222 -13.55 4.07 -9.41
N GLY A 223 -14.85 3.85 -9.20
CA GLY A 223 -15.88 3.92 -10.21
C GLY A 223 -16.42 5.32 -10.49
N ASP A 224 -16.26 6.23 -9.53
CA ASP A 224 -16.79 7.58 -9.60
C ASP A 224 -16.15 8.43 -10.68
N PHE A 225 -16.96 9.23 -11.35
CA PHE A 225 -16.50 10.14 -12.41
C PHE A 225 -17.30 11.44 -12.41
N TYR A 226 -16.67 12.51 -12.90
CA TYR A 226 -17.33 13.79 -13.14
C TYR A 226 -16.64 14.55 -14.28
N ASP A 227 -17.35 15.54 -14.83
CA ASP A 227 -16.78 16.49 -15.78
C ASP A 227 -17.59 17.77 -15.84
N LEU A 228 -16.96 18.84 -16.31
CA LEU A 228 -17.58 20.13 -16.68
C LEU A 228 -16.85 20.65 -17.90
N PHE A 229 -17.60 21.03 -18.97
CA PHE A 229 -16.98 21.46 -20.23
C PHE A 229 -17.90 22.39 -21.02
N PRO A 230 -17.33 23.26 -21.87
CA PRO A 230 -18.12 24.17 -22.70
C PRO A 230 -18.81 23.45 -23.87
N LEU A 231 -19.96 23.99 -24.26
CA LEU A 231 -20.67 23.69 -25.50
C LEU A 231 -20.48 24.83 -26.49
N ASP A 232 -20.64 24.55 -27.76
CA ASP A 232 -20.35 25.51 -28.84
C ASP A 232 -21.26 26.77 -28.86
N ASP A 233 -22.42 26.71 -28.19
CA ASP A 233 -23.42 27.76 -28.13
C ASP A 233 -23.35 28.65 -26.87
N GLY A 234 -22.24 28.59 -26.13
CA GLY A 234 -22.02 29.36 -24.90
C GLY A 234 -22.63 28.73 -23.64
N ARG A 235 -23.30 27.60 -23.74
CA ARG A 235 -23.76 26.81 -22.61
C ARG A 235 -22.63 25.91 -22.10
N TRP A 236 -22.85 25.28 -20.95
CA TRP A 236 -21.89 24.36 -20.33
C TRP A 236 -22.58 23.04 -20.01
N ALA A 237 -21.91 21.93 -20.28
CA ALA A 237 -22.38 20.63 -19.85
C ALA A 237 -21.58 20.15 -18.63
N PHE A 238 -22.25 19.43 -17.76
CA PHE A 238 -21.62 18.78 -16.61
C PHE A 238 -22.27 17.43 -16.34
N PHE A 239 -21.53 16.56 -15.70
CA PHE A 239 -22.06 15.29 -15.21
C PHE A 239 -21.27 14.78 -14.01
N ILE A 240 -21.91 13.93 -13.24
CA ILE A 240 -21.33 13.13 -12.18
C ILE A 240 -22.01 11.76 -12.19
N GLY A 241 -21.29 10.72 -11.80
CA GLY A 241 -21.84 9.38 -11.74
C GLY A 241 -20.87 8.38 -11.14
N ASP A 242 -21.34 7.16 -11.00
CA ASP A 242 -20.58 6.01 -10.55
C ASP A 242 -20.81 4.79 -11.45
N VAL A 243 -19.75 4.08 -11.81
CA VAL A 243 -19.82 2.84 -12.60
C VAL A 243 -19.74 1.63 -11.69
N CYS A 244 -20.42 0.57 -12.06
CA CYS A 244 -20.38 -0.69 -11.31
C CYS A 244 -18.98 -1.30 -11.28
N GLY A 245 -18.54 -1.73 -10.09
CA GLY A 245 -17.28 -2.46 -9.88
C GLY A 245 -16.10 -1.58 -9.47
N LYS A 246 -14.93 -2.19 -9.31
CA LYS A 246 -13.69 -1.54 -8.88
C LYS A 246 -12.50 -2.04 -9.69
N GLY A 247 -11.41 -1.29 -9.68
CA GLY A 247 -10.17 -1.68 -10.35
C GLY A 247 -10.14 -1.40 -11.85
N ALA A 248 -9.41 -2.21 -12.62
CA ALA A 248 -9.14 -1.94 -14.04
C ALA A 248 -10.40 -1.95 -14.92
N ASP A 249 -11.36 -2.84 -14.63
CA ASP A 249 -12.62 -2.93 -15.37
C ASP A 249 -13.49 -1.69 -15.14
N ALA A 250 -13.60 -1.23 -13.91
CA ALA A 250 -14.29 0.01 -13.59
C ALA A 250 -13.61 1.22 -14.26
N ALA A 251 -12.28 1.27 -14.28
CA ALA A 251 -11.52 2.32 -14.98
C ALA A 251 -11.84 2.37 -16.46
N ALA A 252 -11.91 1.21 -17.14
CA ALA A 252 -12.28 1.14 -18.55
C ALA A 252 -13.72 1.64 -18.78
N LEU A 253 -14.64 1.23 -17.92
CA LEU A 253 -16.04 1.64 -17.97
C LEU A 253 -16.21 3.15 -17.69
N THR A 254 -15.52 3.69 -16.72
CA THR A 254 -15.47 5.13 -16.39
C THR A 254 -14.98 5.94 -17.61
N SER A 255 -13.90 5.49 -18.26
CA SER A 255 -13.37 6.13 -19.46
C SER A 255 -14.40 6.14 -20.60
N LEU A 256 -15.00 4.98 -20.88
CA LEU A 256 -16.04 4.85 -21.91
C LEU A 256 -17.22 5.76 -21.60
N THR A 257 -17.74 5.74 -20.39
CA THR A 257 -18.88 6.55 -19.93
C THR A 257 -18.60 8.04 -20.09
N ARG A 258 -17.47 8.51 -19.56
CA ARG A 258 -17.10 9.92 -19.58
C ARG A 258 -16.96 10.46 -21.01
N TYR A 259 -16.24 9.76 -21.88
CA TYR A 259 -16.03 10.22 -23.26
C TYR A 259 -17.29 10.07 -24.11
N THR A 260 -18.14 9.08 -23.84
CA THR A 260 -19.44 8.95 -24.50
C THR A 260 -20.36 10.12 -24.17
N LEU A 261 -20.48 10.48 -22.88
CA LEU A 261 -21.30 11.64 -22.45
C LEU A 261 -20.78 12.96 -23.07
N ARG A 262 -19.46 13.17 -23.08
CA ARG A 262 -18.89 14.36 -23.75
C ARG A 262 -19.20 14.39 -25.25
N ALA A 263 -19.01 13.28 -25.95
CA ALA A 263 -19.27 13.19 -27.39
C ALA A 263 -20.77 13.37 -27.72
N ALA A 264 -21.66 12.73 -26.91
CA ALA A 264 -23.09 12.87 -27.06
C ALA A 264 -23.55 14.35 -26.94
N ALA A 265 -23.04 15.06 -25.94
CA ALA A 265 -23.41 16.45 -25.67
C ALA A 265 -22.98 17.44 -26.75
N ILE A 266 -21.95 17.13 -27.54
CA ILE A 266 -21.53 17.96 -28.69
C ILE A 266 -22.59 17.91 -29.81
N TYR A 267 -23.25 16.78 -30.02
CA TYR A 267 -24.25 16.61 -31.05
C TYR A 267 -25.65 17.00 -30.59
N ASP A 268 -26.02 16.58 -29.38
CA ASP A 268 -27.30 16.89 -28.76
C ASP A 268 -27.12 17.11 -27.27
N PRO A 269 -27.13 18.35 -26.78
CA PRO A 269 -26.94 18.68 -25.39
C PRO A 269 -28.18 18.39 -24.52
N ASP A 270 -29.26 17.82 -25.06
CA ASP A 270 -30.39 17.37 -24.22
C ASP A 270 -29.93 16.29 -23.23
N PRO A 271 -30.10 16.52 -21.91
CA PRO A 271 -29.63 15.57 -20.90
C PRO A 271 -30.21 14.17 -21.03
N CYS A 272 -31.48 14.03 -21.46
CA CYS A 272 -32.08 12.72 -21.68
C CYS A 272 -31.48 12.02 -22.91
N ALA A 273 -31.20 12.76 -23.99
CA ALA A 273 -30.55 12.22 -25.17
C ALA A 273 -29.12 11.77 -24.91
N ALA A 274 -28.36 12.53 -24.11
CA ALA A 274 -27.01 12.15 -23.71
C ALA A 274 -26.99 10.82 -22.88
N LEU A 275 -27.87 10.65 -21.91
CA LEU A 275 -28.02 9.42 -21.16
C LEU A 275 -28.50 8.25 -22.00
N ALA A 276 -29.42 8.48 -22.95
CA ALA A 276 -29.90 7.46 -23.87
C ALA A 276 -28.79 6.97 -24.82
N ASN A 277 -27.95 7.88 -25.32
CA ASN A 277 -26.77 7.52 -26.11
C ASN A 277 -25.79 6.66 -25.29
N LEU A 278 -25.52 7.04 -24.03
CA LEU A 278 -24.67 6.25 -23.15
C LEU A 278 -25.25 4.85 -22.92
N ASP A 279 -26.55 4.74 -22.68
CA ASP A 279 -27.24 3.46 -22.50
C ASP A 279 -27.06 2.52 -23.71
N LEU A 280 -27.22 3.07 -24.93
CA LEU A 280 -26.99 2.31 -26.17
C LEU A 280 -25.53 1.83 -26.28
N VAL A 281 -24.57 2.68 -25.96
CA VAL A 281 -23.13 2.32 -26.04
C VAL A 281 -22.80 1.24 -25.03
N LEU A 282 -23.22 1.37 -23.77
CA LEU A 282 -22.95 0.36 -22.74
C LEU A 282 -23.56 -1.00 -23.09
N LYS A 283 -24.79 -1.04 -23.56
CA LYS A 283 -25.46 -2.27 -24.02
C LYS A 283 -24.79 -2.88 -25.26
N GLY A 284 -24.29 -2.04 -26.16
CA GLY A 284 -23.58 -2.49 -27.37
C GLY A 284 -22.23 -3.15 -27.06
N GLU A 285 -21.48 -2.57 -26.13
CA GLU A 285 -20.15 -3.03 -25.78
C GLU A 285 -20.16 -4.32 -24.96
N TYR A 286 -21.14 -4.50 -24.08
CA TYR A 286 -21.19 -5.62 -23.13
C TYR A 286 -22.24 -6.68 -23.46
N GLN A 287 -22.46 -6.99 -24.75
CA GLN A 287 -23.38 -8.04 -25.20
C GLN A 287 -22.88 -9.44 -24.78
N GLY A 288 -23.67 -10.15 -23.96
CA GLY A 288 -23.44 -11.54 -23.60
C GLY A 288 -22.51 -11.82 -22.40
N GLY A 289 -22.09 -10.77 -21.70
CA GLY A 289 -21.31 -10.86 -20.45
C GLY A 289 -22.09 -10.38 -19.23
N ASP A 290 -21.37 -10.13 -18.13
CA ASP A 290 -21.93 -9.43 -16.98
C ASP A 290 -22.38 -8.03 -17.40
N PRO A 291 -23.63 -7.61 -17.09
CA PRO A 291 -24.12 -6.30 -17.46
C PRO A 291 -23.26 -5.21 -16.80
N ARG A 292 -22.77 -4.29 -17.62
CA ARG A 292 -22.03 -3.11 -17.15
C ARG A 292 -22.99 -1.93 -17.17
N TYR A 293 -23.12 -1.28 -16.05
CA TYR A 293 -24.05 -0.19 -15.84
C TYR A 293 -23.40 0.92 -15.01
N CYS A 294 -24.02 2.07 -15.04
CA CYS A 294 -23.66 3.17 -14.16
C CYS A 294 -24.88 3.91 -13.66
N THR A 295 -24.68 4.67 -12.58
CA THR A 295 -25.55 5.78 -12.22
C THR A 295 -24.97 7.07 -12.75
N ALA A 296 -25.79 8.01 -13.20
CA ALA A 296 -25.31 9.31 -13.64
C ALA A 296 -26.38 10.40 -13.54
N VAL A 297 -25.94 11.62 -13.22
CA VAL A 297 -26.68 12.84 -13.52
C VAL A 297 -25.91 13.55 -14.63
N PHE A 298 -26.63 13.91 -15.70
CA PHE A 298 -26.13 14.78 -16.74
C PHE A 298 -26.91 16.11 -16.71
N GLY A 299 -26.21 17.24 -16.85
CA GLY A 299 -26.82 18.55 -16.81
C GLY A 299 -26.23 19.55 -17.77
N VAL A 300 -27.03 20.58 -18.06
CA VAL A 300 -26.64 21.73 -18.86
C VAL A 300 -26.91 23.01 -18.10
N LEU A 301 -25.92 23.90 -18.07
CA LEU A 301 -26.00 25.27 -17.58
C LEU A 301 -26.20 26.24 -18.75
N ASP A 302 -27.25 27.04 -18.64
CA ASP A 302 -27.58 28.08 -19.59
C ASP A 302 -27.40 29.47 -18.92
N PRO A 303 -26.36 30.24 -19.29
CA PRO A 303 -26.16 31.57 -18.73
C PRO A 303 -27.33 32.51 -19.13
N LEU A 304 -27.93 33.15 -18.13
CA LEU A 304 -29.06 34.09 -18.37
C LEU A 304 -28.59 35.54 -18.30
N SER A 305 -29.34 36.44 -18.93
CA SER A 305 -28.99 37.86 -19.05
C SER A 305 -28.95 38.62 -17.74
N ASP A 306 -29.52 38.07 -16.67
CA ASP A 306 -29.52 38.64 -15.32
C ASP A 306 -28.39 38.11 -14.42
N GLY A 307 -27.45 37.36 -15.00
CA GLY A 307 -26.30 36.76 -14.25
C GLY A 307 -26.62 35.49 -13.52
N SER A 308 -27.85 34.97 -13.59
CA SER A 308 -28.22 33.65 -13.09
C SER A 308 -27.97 32.55 -14.12
N PHE A 309 -28.12 31.31 -13.76
CA PHE A 309 -28.01 30.16 -14.66
C PHE A 309 -29.30 29.31 -14.64
N GLY A 310 -29.85 29.08 -15.85
CA GLY A 310 -30.80 28.00 -16.05
C GLY A 310 -30.07 26.65 -15.95
N VAL A 311 -30.62 25.71 -15.19
CA VAL A 311 -30.04 24.37 -15.04
C VAL A 311 -31.04 23.34 -15.47
N THR A 312 -30.68 22.55 -16.47
CA THR A 312 -31.49 21.40 -16.92
C THR A 312 -30.73 20.12 -16.59
N LEU A 313 -31.35 19.20 -15.86
CA LEU A 313 -30.77 17.94 -15.39
C LEU A 313 -31.58 16.75 -15.92
N ALA A 314 -30.90 15.62 -16.16
CA ALA A 314 -31.52 14.31 -16.28
C ALA A 314 -30.76 13.30 -15.40
N GLY A 315 -31.49 12.42 -14.73
CA GLY A 315 -30.94 11.38 -13.87
C GLY A 315 -31.06 9.99 -14.48
N GLY A 316 -30.01 9.23 -14.31
CA GLY A 316 -29.90 7.80 -14.64
C GLY A 316 -29.62 6.97 -13.37
N GLY A 317 -30.58 6.91 -12.44
CA GLY A 317 -30.43 6.12 -11.20
C GLY A 317 -29.50 6.68 -10.15
N HIS A 318 -29.09 7.94 -10.29
CA HIS A 318 -28.12 8.61 -9.41
C HIS A 318 -28.84 9.42 -8.32
N PRO A 319 -28.19 9.66 -7.14
CA PRO A 319 -28.72 10.53 -6.10
C PRO A 319 -29.13 11.91 -6.61
N PRO A 320 -30.14 12.57 -6.00
CA PRO A 320 -30.59 13.89 -6.43
C PRO A 320 -29.53 14.96 -6.16
N ALA A 321 -29.36 15.89 -7.09
CA ALA A 321 -28.56 17.08 -6.81
C ALA A 321 -29.24 17.93 -5.73
N LEU A 322 -28.45 18.64 -4.89
CA LEU A 322 -28.95 19.50 -3.82
C LEU A 322 -28.74 20.97 -4.20
N ALA A 323 -29.82 21.76 -4.31
CA ALA A 323 -29.75 23.18 -4.45
C ALA A 323 -29.74 23.84 -3.06
N LEU A 324 -28.66 24.58 -2.75
CA LEU A 324 -28.55 25.44 -1.59
C LEU A 324 -29.04 26.82 -1.99
N ARG A 325 -30.15 27.23 -1.44
CA ARG A 325 -30.80 28.52 -1.74
C ARG A 325 -30.20 29.65 -0.95
N ALA A 326 -30.34 30.88 -1.44
CA ALA A 326 -29.81 32.06 -0.77
C ALA A 326 -30.41 32.31 0.65
N ASP A 327 -31.58 31.77 0.93
CA ASP A 327 -32.22 31.80 2.24
C ASP A 327 -31.73 30.71 3.21
N GLY A 328 -30.78 29.88 2.79
CA GLY A 328 -30.22 28.79 3.57
C GLY A 328 -30.98 27.46 3.47
N THR A 329 -32.05 27.41 2.70
CA THR A 329 -32.77 26.15 2.49
C THR A 329 -32.00 25.23 1.56
N VAL A 330 -32.01 23.92 1.84
CA VAL A 330 -31.45 22.88 0.98
C VAL A 330 -32.58 22.11 0.34
N GLN A 331 -32.64 22.19 -0.99
CA GLN A 331 -33.71 21.61 -1.80
C GLN A 331 -33.16 20.50 -2.69
N PRO A 332 -33.60 19.23 -2.53
CA PRO A 332 -33.30 18.19 -3.49
C PRO A 332 -33.92 18.47 -4.86
N ILE A 333 -33.11 18.41 -5.91
CA ILE A 333 -33.56 18.51 -7.31
C ILE A 333 -33.69 17.11 -7.84
N SER A 334 -34.89 16.55 -7.63
CA SER A 334 -35.16 15.16 -7.97
C SER A 334 -35.37 14.96 -9.47
N THR A 335 -34.71 13.96 -10.01
CA THR A 335 -34.99 13.36 -11.32
C THR A 335 -35.76 12.04 -11.15
N MET A 336 -36.79 12.07 -10.31
CA MET A 336 -37.57 10.90 -9.89
C MET A 336 -38.10 10.11 -11.12
N GLY A 337 -37.85 8.79 -11.15
CA GLY A 337 -38.19 7.90 -12.26
C GLY A 337 -37.05 7.68 -13.26
N GLY A 338 -35.91 8.37 -13.10
CA GLY A 338 -34.67 8.04 -13.81
C GLY A 338 -34.15 6.65 -13.41
N GLN A 339 -33.71 5.87 -14.39
CA GLN A 339 -33.32 4.47 -14.20
C GLN A 339 -31.85 4.29 -14.55
N LEU A 340 -31.21 3.24 -14.00
CA LEU A 340 -29.81 2.89 -14.26
C LEU A 340 -29.47 2.84 -15.75
N VAL A 341 -28.32 3.35 -16.12
CA VAL A 341 -27.83 3.40 -17.49
C VAL A 341 -27.07 2.10 -17.82
N GLY A 342 -27.43 1.46 -18.93
CA GLY A 342 -26.78 0.24 -19.43
C GLY A 342 -27.42 -1.08 -18.95
N MET A 343 -28.38 -1.06 -18.03
CA MET A 343 -28.93 -2.27 -17.41
C MET A 343 -30.30 -2.68 -17.93
N LEU A 344 -31.23 -1.74 -18.05
CA LEU A 344 -32.63 -2.04 -18.36
C LEU A 344 -32.89 -2.02 -19.87
N PRO A 345 -33.83 -2.85 -20.42
CA PRO A 345 -34.11 -2.91 -21.84
C PRO A 345 -34.49 -1.53 -22.44
N ASP A 346 -35.42 -0.83 -21.81
CA ASP A 346 -35.94 0.48 -22.21
C ASP A 346 -35.95 1.44 -21.02
N PRO A 347 -34.78 2.00 -20.64
CA PRO A 347 -34.71 2.87 -19.46
C PRO A 347 -35.42 4.20 -19.72
N ARG A 348 -36.01 4.75 -18.70
CA ARG A 348 -36.55 6.11 -18.71
C ARG A 348 -35.60 7.05 -18.03
N PHE A 349 -35.28 8.16 -18.72
CA PHE A 349 -34.53 9.29 -18.18
C PHE A 349 -35.49 10.47 -18.02
N VAL A 350 -35.52 11.06 -16.83
CA VAL A 350 -36.46 12.12 -16.51
C VAL A 350 -35.71 13.44 -16.38
N ARG A 351 -36.16 14.43 -17.14
CA ARG A 351 -35.62 15.77 -17.14
C ARG A 351 -36.29 16.64 -16.07
N THR A 352 -35.50 17.42 -15.34
CA THR A 352 -35.97 18.48 -14.45
C THR A 352 -35.22 19.76 -14.71
N THR A 353 -35.81 20.89 -14.37
CA THR A 353 -35.18 22.20 -14.53
C THR A 353 -35.21 22.95 -13.21
N THR A 354 -34.16 23.69 -12.96
CA THR A 354 -34.08 24.63 -11.83
C THR A 354 -33.32 25.88 -12.26
N ARG A 355 -33.23 26.86 -11.38
CA ARG A 355 -32.46 28.08 -11.60
C ARG A 355 -31.50 28.25 -10.44
N LEU A 356 -30.30 28.71 -10.73
CA LEU A 356 -29.33 29.16 -9.72
C LEU A 356 -29.18 30.67 -9.85
N SER A 357 -29.57 31.37 -8.81
CA SER A 357 -29.44 32.82 -8.68
C SER A 357 -28.20 33.20 -7.88
N ALA A 358 -27.88 34.49 -7.80
CA ALA A 358 -26.76 34.98 -7.01
C ALA A 358 -26.83 34.48 -5.54
N GLY A 359 -25.75 33.95 -5.04
CA GLY A 359 -25.64 33.36 -3.69
C GLY A 359 -26.17 31.92 -3.57
N GLU A 360 -26.64 31.31 -4.68
CA GLU A 360 -27.09 29.91 -4.67
C GLU A 360 -26.04 28.96 -5.21
N SER A 361 -26.10 27.70 -4.76
CA SER A 361 -25.18 26.63 -5.16
C SER A 361 -25.93 25.36 -5.49
N LEU A 362 -25.36 24.56 -6.39
CA LEU A 362 -25.79 23.20 -6.69
C LEU A 362 -24.67 22.24 -6.25
N LEU A 363 -24.98 21.30 -5.38
CA LEU A 363 -24.09 20.20 -4.98
C LEU A 363 -24.54 18.91 -5.70
N LEU A 364 -23.60 18.29 -6.38
CA LEU A 364 -23.73 16.93 -6.90
C LEU A 364 -22.76 16.03 -6.12
N TYR A 365 -23.15 14.79 -5.88
CA TYR A 365 -22.39 13.85 -5.08
C TYR A 365 -22.75 12.42 -5.46
N THR A 366 -21.81 11.49 -5.27
CA THR A 366 -22.04 10.06 -5.45
C THR A 366 -22.52 9.41 -4.14
N ASP A 367 -23.05 8.19 -4.24
CA ASP A 367 -23.68 7.47 -3.13
C ASP A 367 -22.71 7.13 -1.99
N GLY A 368 -21.38 7.04 -2.25
CA GLY A 368 -20.38 6.85 -1.21
C GLY A 368 -20.49 7.84 -0.05
N LEU A 369 -20.98 9.09 -0.30
CA LEU A 369 -21.24 10.06 0.75
C LEU A 369 -22.46 9.69 1.59
N THR A 370 -23.56 9.31 0.96
CA THR A 370 -24.82 8.98 1.67
C THR A 370 -24.83 7.59 2.29
N GLU A 371 -24.05 6.67 1.76
CA GLU A 371 -23.85 5.34 2.32
C GLU A 371 -22.82 5.31 3.47
N ALA A 372 -22.12 6.41 3.70
CA ALA A 372 -21.17 6.51 4.79
C ALA A 372 -21.86 6.24 6.15
N ARG A 373 -21.16 5.48 7.00
CA ARG A 373 -21.66 5.13 8.34
C ARG A 373 -21.39 6.24 9.34
N THR A 374 -22.44 6.59 10.07
CA THR A 374 -22.38 7.53 11.16
C THR A 374 -21.82 6.88 12.45
N PRO A 375 -21.31 7.65 13.42
CA PRO A 375 -20.76 7.11 14.67
C PRO A 375 -21.74 6.25 15.49
N ASP A 376 -23.02 6.45 15.33
CA ASP A 376 -24.10 5.66 15.95
C ASP A 376 -24.43 4.34 15.20
N GLY A 377 -23.71 4.06 14.09
CA GLY A 377 -23.81 2.84 13.31
C GLY A 377 -24.91 2.86 12.23
N GLY A 378 -25.63 3.95 12.04
CA GLY A 378 -26.55 4.19 10.95
C GLY A 378 -25.84 4.54 9.64
N MET A 379 -26.59 4.75 8.56
CA MET A 379 -26.12 5.41 7.34
C MET A 379 -26.47 6.90 7.40
N LEU A 380 -25.64 7.76 6.80
CA LEU A 380 -25.92 9.20 6.70
C LEU A 380 -27.25 9.45 5.97
N GLY A 381 -27.42 8.82 4.82
CA GLY A 381 -28.59 8.97 3.95
C GLY A 381 -28.74 10.37 3.37
N GLU A 382 -29.64 10.51 2.40
CA GLU A 382 -29.93 11.83 1.78
C GLU A 382 -30.50 12.83 2.81
N GLU A 383 -31.41 12.40 3.69
CA GLU A 383 -31.98 13.27 4.73
C GLU A 383 -30.93 13.73 5.74
N GLY A 384 -29.96 12.88 6.09
CA GLY A 384 -28.86 13.23 6.97
C GLY A 384 -27.98 14.30 6.34
N LEU A 385 -27.62 14.13 5.06
CA LEU A 385 -26.85 15.10 4.30
C LEU A 385 -27.58 16.45 4.18
N VAL A 386 -28.87 16.45 3.83
CA VAL A 386 -29.67 17.68 3.76
C VAL A 386 -29.69 18.42 5.11
N ARG A 387 -29.93 17.71 6.22
CA ARG A 387 -29.91 18.30 7.56
C ARG A 387 -28.55 18.87 7.93
N TYR A 388 -27.49 18.17 7.63
CA TYR A 388 -26.13 18.62 7.91
C TYR A 388 -25.79 19.90 7.14
N LEU A 389 -26.09 19.94 5.84
CA LEU A 389 -25.85 21.11 4.99
C LEU A 389 -26.69 22.31 5.42
N ALA A 390 -27.97 22.11 5.74
CA ALA A 390 -28.84 23.19 6.24
C ALA A 390 -28.32 23.80 7.55
N ALA A 391 -27.67 22.99 8.39
CA ALA A 391 -27.13 23.46 9.67
C ALA A 391 -25.75 24.17 9.55
N ASN A 392 -24.93 23.76 8.56
CA ASN A 392 -23.51 24.12 8.52
C ASN A 392 -23.08 24.93 7.29
N ALA A 393 -23.78 24.82 6.15
CA ALA A 393 -23.36 25.49 4.92
C ALA A 393 -23.78 26.99 4.86
N VAL A 394 -24.64 27.43 5.75
CA VAL A 394 -25.16 28.80 5.83
C VAL A 394 -24.40 29.59 6.90
N GLY A 395 -23.42 30.40 6.49
CA GLY A 395 -22.74 31.28 7.43
C GLY A 395 -21.24 31.51 7.22
N ALA A 396 -20.62 30.79 6.35
CA ALA A 396 -19.24 31.08 5.97
C ALA A 396 -19.22 32.32 5.07
N GLY A 397 -18.90 33.50 5.61
CA GLY A 397 -18.77 34.76 4.88
C GLY A 397 -17.62 34.82 3.86
N GLY A 398 -17.32 33.69 3.24
CA GLY A 398 -16.32 33.48 2.22
C GLY A 398 -16.91 33.07 0.87
N ASP A 399 -16.07 32.61 -0.07
CA ASP A 399 -16.49 32.11 -1.38
C ASP A 399 -17.46 30.91 -1.18
N PRO A 400 -18.73 30.99 -1.65
CA PRO A 400 -19.76 29.99 -1.37
C PRO A 400 -19.39 28.57 -1.79
N GLN A 401 -18.62 28.38 -2.85
CA GLN A 401 -18.19 27.08 -3.32
C GLN A 401 -17.19 26.40 -2.39
N HIS A 402 -16.18 27.16 -1.91
CA HIS A 402 -15.19 26.63 -0.97
C HIS A 402 -15.84 26.36 0.39
N ALA A 403 -16.81 27.20 0.79
CA ALA A 403 -17.59 26.98 1.99
C ALA A 403 -18.42 25.69 1.89
N LEU A 404 -19.05 25.42 0.74
CA LEU A 404 -19.86 24.21 0.53
C LEU A 404 -19.00 22.95 0.48
N LEU A 405 -17.94 22.92 -0.32
CA LEU A 405 -17.04 21.76 -0.37
C LEU A 405 -16.33 21.56 0.97
N GLY A 406 -15.83 22.62 1.60
CA GLY A 406 -15.20 22.53 2.91
C GLY A 406 -16.15 22.01 4.00
N CYS A 407 -17.44 22.36 3.91
CA CYS A 407 -18.47 21.79 4.79
C CYS A 407 -18.62 20.29 4.60
N VAL A 408 -18.64 19.81 3.35
CA VAL A 408 -18.74 18.37 3.05
C VAL A 408 -17.42 17.65 3.38
N GLU A 409 -16.28 18.27 3.14
CA GLU A 409 -14.96 17.70 3.52
C GLU A 409 -14.87 17.53 5.05
N THR A 410 -15.34 18.52 5.83
CA THR A 410 -15.42 18.41 7.30
C THR A 410 -16.34 17.25 7.70
N LEU A 411 -17.47 17.07 7.02
CA LEU A 411 -18.35 15.93 7.26
C LEU A 411 -17.64 14.59 6.97
N LEU A 412 -16.92 14.50 5.87
CA LEU A 412 -16.15 13.30 5.51
C LEU A 412 -15.03 13.00 6.52
N GLU A 413 -14.34 14.02 7.02
CA GLU A 413 -13.36 13.89 8.09
C GLU A 413 -14.00 13.38 9.40
N ASP A 414 -15.15 13.92 9.78
CA ASP A 414 -15.90 13.51 10.96
C ASP A 414 -16.43 12.06 10.85
N LEU A 415 -16.84 11.64 9.65
CA LEU A 415 -17.25 10.27 9.37
C LEU A 415 -16.05 9.31 9.30
N GLY A 416 -14.89 9.80 8.90
CA GLY A 416 -13.61 9.07 8.90
C GLY A 416 -13.70 7.67 8.29
N ARG A 417 -13.50 6.62 9.10
CA ARG A 417 -13.57 5.22 8.66
C ARG A 417 -14.98 4.75 8.29
N GLY A 418 -16.00 5.57 8.49
CA GLY A 418 -17.38 5.29 8.07
C GLY A 418 -17.57 5.37 6.56
N VAL A 419 -16.68 6.08 5.85
CA VAL A 419 -16.70 6.14 4.37
C VAL A 419 -16.05 4.87 3.83
N SER A 420 -16.85 4.02 3.22
CA SER A 420 -16.43 2.68 2.72
C SER A 420 -16.41 2.57 1.20
N ASP A 421 -16.90 3.58 0.49
CA ASP A 421 -16.88 3.67 -0.97
C ASP A 421 -16.28 4.98 -1.46
N ASP A 422 -15.89 5.01 -2.74
CA ASP A 422 -15.39 6.22 -3.37
C ASP A 422 -16.46 7.33 -3.31
N THR A 423 -16.01 8.58 -3.24
CA THR A 423 -16.93 9.71 -3.14
C THR A 423 -16.46 10.83 -4.05
N ALA A 424 -17.22 11.13 -5.05
CA ALA A 424 -17.04 12.30 -5.89
C ALA A 424 -18.03 13.40 -5.51
N LEU A 425 -17.55 14.64 -5.52
CA LEU A 425 -18.31 15.83 -5.20
C LEU A 425 -18.10 16.89 -6.28
N MET A 426 -19.15 17.60 -6.67
CA MET A 426 -19.06 18.77 -7.52
C MET A 426 -19.98 19.87 -7.00
N ALA A 427 -19.43 21.05 -6.78
CA ALA A 427 -20.16 22.24 -6.38
C ALA A 427 -20.14 23.28 -7.51
N LEU A 428 -21.31 23.78 -7.88
CA LEU A 428 -21.51 24.83 -8.86
C LEU A 428 -22.23 25.99 -8.17
N SER A 429 -21.59 27.16 -8.06
CA SER A 429 -22.08 28.28 -7.23
C SER A 429 -22.11 29.59 -8.02
N VAL A 430 -23.19 30.33 -7.92
CA VAL A 430 -23.28 31.70 -8.44
C VAL A 430 -22.88 32.67 -7.34
N PRO A 431 -21.81 33.48 -7.54
CA PRO A 431 -21.38 34.45 -6.52
C PRO A 431 -22.47 35.44 -6.15
N ALA A 432 -22.58 35.81 -4.86
CA ALA A 432 -23.57 36.79 -4.37
C ALA A 432 -23.32 38.20 -4.93
N HIS A 433 -22.05 38.53 -5.22
CA HIS A 433 -21.64 39.77 -5.85
C HIS A 433 -20.82 39.49 -7.08
N PRO A 434 -21.11 40.13 -8.25
CA PRO A 434 -20.22 39.98 -9.40
C PRO A 434 -18.86 40.57 -9.01
N GLU A 435 -17.80 39.76 -9.02
CA GLU A 435 -16.44 40.27 -8.97
C GLU A 435 -16.23 41.19 -10.16
N THR A 436 -16.04 42.47 -9.87
CA THR A 436 -15.54 43.40 -10.88
C THR A 436 -14.19 42.84 -11.32
N ALA A 437 -14.11 42.33 -12.55
CA ALA A 437 -12.86 41.93 -13.14
C ALA A 437 -11.92 43.16 -13.08
N LEU A 438 -11.03 43.19 -12.10
CA LEU A 438 -9.92 44.11 -12.05
C LEU A 438 -9.03 43.75 -13.24
N GLN A 439 -9.20 44.54 -14.31
CA GLN A 439 -8.24 44.66 -15.39
C GLN A 439 -6.88 45.03 -14.74
N GLU A 440 -6.04 44.08 -14.49
CA GLU A 440 -4.60 44.34 -14.44
C GLU A 440 -4.09 44.36 -15.88
N ASN A 441 -4.29 45.50 -16.47
CA ASN A 441 -3.50 45.98 -17.61
C ASN A 441 -2.45 46.92 -16.99
N ARG A 442 -1.23 46.39 -16.78
CA ARG A 442 0.01 47.18 -17.01
C ARG A 442 1.25 46.30 -16.83
#